data_31e61c476372a48aa88ac45e19710e98
#
_entry.id   31e61c476372a48aa88ac45e19710e98
#
_cell.length_a   1.000
_cell.length_b   1.000
_cell.length_c   1.000
_cell.angle_alpha   90.00
_cell.angle_beta   90.00
_cell.angle_gamma   90.00
#
_symmetry.space_group_name_H-M   'P 1'
#
loop_
_entity.id
_entity.type
_entity.pdbx_description
1 polymer ?
#
loop_
_entity_poly.entity_id
_entity_poly.type
_entity_poly.pdbx_seq_one_letter_code
_entity_poly.pdbx_strand_id
1 'polypeptide(L)'
;MTEELTKDIVREKLLESKKLGWKLEPEKSDNILVDKLLKKASKTQKGGHGYPEFILTNQNYPELVIIVECKKDRKFHESKEGDNFVLYAVDGVSHYSDALTKEFNVISIAASGTDKKNIKISNFLQLKKSKFEKISSEFLNPSDLYEIYLTKTSKSDFELNNFTKNLNERLHDEVIKEDKRCLLVSGILIALQN
;
A
#
# COMPACT_ATOMS: atom_id res chain seq x y z
N MET A 1 21.31 11.60 -18.67
CA MET A 1 20.55 11.63 -17.40
C MET A 1 20.07 10.21 -17.14
N THR A 2 20.27 9.71 -15.93
CA THR A 2 20.00 8.32 -15.51
C THR A 2 18.79 8.27 -14.61
N GLU A 3 18.21 7.09 -14.39
CA GLU A 3 17.14 6.84 -13.41
C GLU A 3 17.57 7.20 -11.97
N GLU A 4 18.89 7.18 -11.72
CA GLU A 4 19.49 7.55 -10.43
C GLU A 4 19.10 8.99 -10.00
N LEU A 5 18.95 9.93 -10.93
CA LEU A 5 18.46 11.29 -10.58
C LEU A 5 17.04 11.28 -10.01
N THR A 6 16.16 10.43 -10.54
CA THR A 6 14.81 10.27 -9.97
C THR A 6 14.88 9.68 -8.55
N LYS A 7 15.72 8.66 -8.36
CA LYS A 7 15.95 8.05 -7.05
C LYS A 7 16.50 9.05 -6.04
N ASP A 8 17.45 9.91 -6.44
CA ASP A 8 18.03 10.91 -5.54
C ASP A 8 17.01 11.97 -5.11
N ILE A 9 16.18 12.46 -6.04
CA ILE A 9 15.09 13.38 -5.73
C ILE A 9 14.13 12.79 -4.72
N VAL A 10 13.75 11.53 -4.92
CA VAL A 10 12.83 10.82 -4.02
C VAL A 10 13.49 10.53 -2.68
N ARG A 11 14.73 10.03 -2.69
CA ARG A 11 15.51 9.74 -1.48
C ARG A 11 15.66 10.97 -0.59
N GLU A 12 16.00 12.13 -1.16
CA GLU A 12 16.13 13.40 -0.42
C GLU A 12 14.85 13.73 0.35
N LYS A 13 13.70 13.59 -0.30
CA LYS A 13 12.39 13.83 0.33
C LYS A 13 12.06 12.80 1.41
N LEU A 14 12.35 11.52 1.15
CA LEU A 14 12.06 10.45 2.10
C LEU A 14 13.00 10.47 3.33
N LEU A 15 14.21 11.01 3.20
CA LEU A 15 15.14 11.13 4.33
C LEU A 15 14.63 12.01 5.47
N GLU A 16 13.76 12.98 5.19
CA GLU A 16 13.13 13.81 6.22
C GLU A 16 12.33 12.96 7.22
N SER A 17 11.83 11.80 6.78
CA SER A 17 11.01 10.89 7.59
C SER A 17 11.77 10.07 8.63
N LYS A 18 13.10 9.98 8.53
CA LYS A 18 13.94 9.25 9.53
C LYS A 18 13.75 9.77 10.95
N LYS A 19 13.53 11.09 11.10
CA LYS A 19 13.27 11.72 12.39
C LYS A 19 11.99 11.21 13.08
N LEU A 20 11.10 10.57 12.32
CA LEU A 20 9.81 10.04 12.76
C LEU A 20 9.82 8.51 12.89
N GLY A 21 11.01 7.90 12.92
CA GLY A 21 11.18 6.46 13.14
C GLY A 21 11.02 5.60 11.89
N TRP A 22 10.88 6.19 10.70
CA TRP A 22 10.85 5.44 9.45
C TRP A 22 12.26 4.99 9.07
N LYS A 23 12.42 3.69 8.82
CA LYS A 23 13.64 3.09 8.29
C LYS A 23 13.53 3.04 6.77
N LEU A 24 14.41 3.74 6.08
CA LEU A 24 14.51 3.75 4.62
C LEU A 24 15.59 2.76 4.17
N GLU A 25 15.21 1.77 3.39
CA GLU A 25 16.06 0.69 2.89
C GLU A 25 15.99 0.62 1.36
N PRO A 26 17.11 0.53 0.64
CA PRO A 26 17.11 0.32 -0.81
C PRO A 26 16.96 -1.17 -1.12
N GLU A 27 16.13 -1.51 -2.10
CA GLU A 27 16.00 -2.81 -2.76
C GLU A 27 15.60 -4.00 -1.87
N LYS A 28 16.07 -4.06 -0.62
CA LYS A 28 15.80 -5.14 0.33
C LYS A 28 15.44 -4.57 1.69
N SER A 29 14.70 -5.31 2.48
CA SER A 29 14.35 -4.92 3.84
C SER A 29 14.95 -5.88 4.87
N ASP A 30 15.41 -5.33 5.99
CA ASP A 30 15.80 -6.12 7.17
C ASP A 30 14.56 -6.73 7.87
N ASN A 31 13.35 -6.28 7.55
CA ASN A 31 12.14 -6.95 7.99
C ASN A 31 12.01 -8.29 7.24
N ILE A 32 12.21 -9.39 7.99
CA ILE A 32 12.26 -10.75 7.47
C ILE A 32 10.98 -11.11 6.69
N LEU A 33 9.81 -10.64 7.14
CA LEU A 33 8.54 -10.96 6.50
C LEU A 33 8.37 -10.18 5.20
N VAL A 34 8.75 -8.90 5.17
CA VAL A 34 8.76 -8.08 3.94
C VAL A 34 9.69 -8.72 2.90
N ASP A 35 10.92 -9.04 3.28
CA ASP A 35 11.90 -9.67 2.39
C ASP A 35 11.42 -11.02 1.86
N LYS A 36 10.79 -11.85 2.73
CA LYS A 36 10.22 -13.14 2.35
C LYS A 36 9.10 -13.01 1.30
N LEU A 37 8.23 -12.00 1.43
CA LEU A 37 7.16 -11.76 0.47
C LEU A 37 7.72 -11.27 -0.87
N LEU A 38 8.71 -10.37 -0.85
CA LEU A 38 9.37 -9.86 -2.04
C LEU A 38 10.19 -10.92 -2.77
N LYS A 39 10.66 -11.99 -2.11
CA LYS A 39 11.38 -13.12 -2.76
C LYS A 39 10.58 -13.78 -3.88
N LYS A 40 9.27 -13.61 -3.91
CA LYS A 40 8.39 -14.17 -4.94
C LYS A 40 7.79 -13.11 -5.87
N ALA A 41 8.22 -11.85 -5.73
CA ALA A 41 7.65 -10.69 -6.44
C ALA A 41 8.59 -10.14 -7.52
N SER A 42 9.31 -11.00 -8.24
CA SER A 42 10.11 -10.57 -9.39
C SER A 42 9.21 -10.01 -10.49
N LYS A 43 9.60 -8.89 -11.06
CA LYS A 43 8.93 -8.32 -12.25
C LYS A 43 9.18 -9.11 -13.52
N THR A 44 10.09 -10.08 -13.51
CA THR A 44 10.38 -10.93 -14.65
C THR A 44 9.61 -12.24 -14.54
N GLN A 45 9.11 -12.75 -15.66
CA GLN A 45 8.37 -14.02 -15.70
C GLN A 45 9.19 -15.26 -15.26
N LYS A 46 10.50 -15.09 -15.03
CA LYS A 46 11.42 -16.16 -14.60
C LYS A 46 11.38 -16.43 -13.09
N GLY A 47 10.54 -15.71 -12.35
CA GLY A 47 10.51 -15.78 -10.88
C GLY A 47 11.73 -15.10 -10.25
N GLY A 48 11.80 -15.11 -8.92
CA GLY A 48 12.88 -14.52 -8.14
C GLY A 48 12.47 -13.34 -7.28
N HIS A 49 13.45 -12.67 -6.72
CA HIS A 49 13.25 -11.56 -5.79
C HIS A 49 12.79 -10.29 -6.51
N GLY A 50 11.79 -9.60 -5.93
CA GLY A 50 11.40 -8.25 -6.31
C GLY A 50 12.27 -7.22 -5.60
N TYR A 51 12.71 -6.21 -6.31
CA TYR A 51 13.58 -5.14 -5.81
C TYR A 51 12.89 -3.79 -6.03
N PRO A 52 12.02 -3.34 -5.11
CA PRO A 52 11.56 -1.94 -5.12
C PRO A 52 12.76 -1.00 -4.95
N GLU A 53 12.70 0.20 -5.48
CA GLU A 53 13.80 1.16 -5.32
C GLU A 53 14.03 1.56 -3.86
N PHE A 54 12.93 1.74 -3.09
CA PHE A 54 12.99 1.93 -1.66
C PHE A 54 11.84 1.20 -0.96
N ILE A 55 12.15 0.78 0.27
CA ILE A 55 11.20 0.19 1.20
C ILE A 55 11.31 0.99 2.50
N LEU A 56 10.17 1.39 3.06
CA LEU A 56 10.14 2.04 4.36
C LEU A 56 9.29 1.21 5.32
N THR A 57 9.86 0.96 6.49
CA THR A 57 9.21 0.29 7.61
C THR A 57 9.31 1.16 8.86
N ASN A 58 8.38 0.99 9.81
CA ASN A 58 8.42 1.68 11.08
C ASN A 58 8.02 0.71 12.20
N GLN A 59 8.80 0.64 13.26
CA GLN A 59 8.54 -0.25 14.39
C GLN A 59 7.26 0.13 15.15
N ASN A 60 6.87 1.41 15.13
CA ASN A 60 5.63 1.87 15.77
C ASN A 60 4.38 1.53 14.93
N TYR A 61 4.56 1.19 13.65
CA TYR A 61 3.48 0.87 12.70
C TYR A 61 3.83 -0.41 11.94
N PRO A 62 3.94 -1.55 12.66
CA PRO A 62 4.48 -2.80 12.08
C PRO A 62 3.57 -3.40 11.01
N GLU A 63 2.30 -2.99 10.95
CA GLU A 63 1.33 -3.44 9.96
C GLU A 63 1.41 -2.68 8.62
N LEU A 64 2.20 -1.59 8.55
CA LEU A 64 2.29 -0.71 7.39
C LEU A 64 3.68 -0.76 6.75
N VAL A 65 3.71 -0.94 5.44
CA VAL A 65 4.93 -0.84 4.61
C VAL A 65 4.71 0.21 3.53
N ILE A 66 5.72 1.05 3.29
CA ILE A 66 5.73 1.97 2.16
C ILE A 66 6.76 1.46 1.16
N ILE A 67 6.38 1.36 -0.11
CA ILE A 67 7.26 0.95 -1.22
C ILE A 67 7.33 2.03 -2.29
N VAL A 68 8.47 2.12 -2.94
CA VAL A 68 8.72 3.15 -3.96
C VAL A 68 9.29 2.52 -5.22
N GLU A 69 8.80 2.95 -6.35
CA GLU A 69 9.37 2.65 -7.68
C GLU A 69 9.66 3.94 -8.42
N CYS A 70 10.84 4.00 -9.05
CA CYS A 70 11.30 5.16 -9.79
C CYS A 70 11.48 4.81 -11.27
N LYS A 71 11.15 5.75 -12.17
CA LYS A 71 11.46 5.66 -13.59
C LYS A 71 12.03 6.98 -14.10
N LYS A 72 13.00 6.91 -14.99
CA LYS A 72 13.67 8.06 -15.57
C LYS A 72 12.71 9.02 -16.26
N ASP A 73 11.85 8.51 -17.12
CA ASP A 73 10.98 9.32 -17.98
C ASP A 73 9.54 9.31 -17.50
N ARG A 74 8.89 10.47 -17.52
CA ARG A 74 7.46 10.63 -17.19
C ARG A 74 6.54 9.78 -18.06
N LYS A 75 6.93 9.45 -19.30
CA LYS A 75 6.17 8.55 -20.17
C LYS A 75 6.08 7.12 -19.63
N PHE A 76 7.00 6.72 -18.75
CA PHE A 76 7.00 5.43 -18.06
C PHE A 76 6.41 5.51 -16.67
N HIS A 77 5.45 6.42 -16.45
CA HIS A 77 4.80 6.55 -15.16
C HIS A 77 3.76 5.45 -14.94
N GLU A 78 2.84 5.29 -15.88
CA GLU A 78 1.72 4.36 -15.80
C GLU A 78 1.41 3.84 -17.20
N SER A 79 1.28 2.54 -17.37
CA SER A 79 0.86 1.94 -18.63
C SER A 79 -0.66 2.01 -18.80
N LYS A 80 -1.13 1.73 -20.00
CA LYS A 80 -2.58 1.74 -20.29
C LYS A 80 -3.31 0.57 -19.62
N GLU A 81 -2.67 -0.61 -19.61
CA GLU A 81 -3.28 -1.86 -19.14
C GLU A 81 -2.89 -2.22 -17.69
N GLY A 82 -1.89 -1.52 -17.08
CA GLY A 82 -1.46 -1.73 -15.70
C GLY A 82 -0.62 -3.00 -15.47
N ASP A 83 -0.10 -3.63 -16.53
CA ASP A 83 0.54 -4.94 -16.48
C ASP A 83 2.03 -4.95 -16.84
N ASN A 84 2.60 -3.80 -17.17
CA ASN A 84 4.01 -3.69 -17.56
C ASN A 84 4.91 -3.28 -16.39
N PHE A 85 5.07 -4.17 -15.45
CA PHE A 85 5.76 -3.95 -14.17
C PHE A 85 7.23 -3.56 -14.28
N VAL A 86 7.88 -3.89 -15.40
CA VAL A 86 9.30 -3.58 -15.63
C VAL A 86 9.50 -2.14 -16.06
N LEU A 87 8.68 -1.66 -16.98
CA LEU A 87 8.88 -0.36 -17.63
C LEU A 87 8.18 0.78 -16.91
N TYR A 88 7.08 0.54 -16.20
CA TYR A 88 6.24 1.59 -15.64
C TYR A 88 6.28 1.61 -14.12
N ALA A 89 6.33 2.82 -13.56
CA ALA A 89 6.47 3.02 -12.12
C ALA A 89 5.22 2.56 -11.36
N VAL A 90 4.01 2.95 -11.80
CA VAL A 90 2.74 2.59 -11.16
C VAL A 90 2.53 1.08 -11.22
N ASP A 91 2.73 0.48 -12.38
CA ASP A 91 2.58 -0.97 -12.57
C ASP A 91 3.56 -1.74 -11.65
N GLY A 92 4.80 -1.23 -11.56
CA GLY A 92 5.83 -1.83 -10.69
C GLY A 92 5.46 -1.81 -9.21
N VAL A 93 4.96 -0.68 -8.67
CA VAL A 93 4.54 -0.62 -7.27
C VAL A 93 3.27 -1.42 -7.03
N SER A 94 2.33 -1.47 -7.98
CA SER A 94 1.14 -2.32 -7.89
C SER A 94 1.51 -3.80 -7.73
N HIS A 95 2.43 -4.29 -8.56
CA HIS A 95 2.93 -5.66 -8.50
C HIS A 95 3.56 -6.01 -7.14
N TYR A 96 4.37 -5.13 -6.58
CA TYR A 96 4.96 -5.33 -5.25
C TYR A 96 3.92 -5.22 -4.14
N SER A 97 2.96 -4.30 -4.27
CA SER A 97 1.87 -4.13 -3.33
C SER A 97 1.04 -5.41 -3.20
N ASP A 98 0.67 -6.03 -4.32
CA ASP A 98 -0.07 -7.30 -4.32
C ASP A 98 0.66 -8.44 -3.60
N ALA A 99 1.99 -8.46 -3.67
CA ALA A 99 2.78 -9.43 -2.93
C ALA A 99 2.77 -9.16 -1.42
N LEU A 100 2.88 -7.89 -1.02
CA LEU A 100 3.01 -7.46 0.38
C LEU A 100 1.67 -7.41 1.12
N THR A 101 0.56 -7.15 0.43
CA THR A 101 -0.79 -7.05 1.05
C THR A 101 -1.32 -8.36 1.61
N LYS A 102 -0.61 -9.45 1.40
CA LYS A 102 -0.89 -10.73 2.10
C LYS A 102 -0.71 -10.61 3.61
N GLU A 103 0.20 -9.73 4.08
CA GLU A 103 0.54 -9.57 5.49
C GLU A 103 0.54 -8.11 5.97
N PHE A 104 0.65 -7.14 5.07
CA PHE A 104 0.77 -5.72 5.41
C PHE A 104 -0.33 -4.89 4.74
N ASN A 105 -0.61 -3.73 5.29
CA ASN A 105 -1.18 -2.63 4.53
C ASN A 105 -0.04 -1.93 3.79
N VAL A 106 -0.25 -1.53 2.55
CA VAL A 106 0.82 -1.02 1.71
C VAL A 106 0.47 0.36 1.17
N ILE A 107 1.37 1.31 1.38
CA ILE A 107 1.40 2.56 0.64
C ILE A 107 2.45 2.44 -0.46
N SER A 108 2.06 2.77 -1.68
CA SER A 108 2.92 2.68 -2.86
C SER A 108 3.15 4.05 -3.45
N ILE A 109 4.43 4.41 -3.69
CA ILE A 109 4.84 5.66 -4.30
C ILE A 109 5.45 5.36 -5.66
N ALA A 110 4.81 5.81 -6.72
CA ALA A 110 5.35 5.75 -8.07
C ALA A 110 5.91 7.14 -8.44
N ALA A 111 7.17 7.19 -8.85
CA ALA A 111 7.85 8.41 -9.25
C ALA A 111 8.47 8.29 -10.65
N SER A 112 8.34 9.32 -11.47
CA SER A 112 8.97 9.34 -12.80
C SER A 112 9.35 10.75 -13.23
N GLY A 113 10.52 10.89 -13.86
CA GLY A 113 11.07 12.17 -14.29
C GLY A 113 12.34 12.53 -13.52
N THR A 114 13.24 13.27 -14.16
CA THR A 114 14.58 13.61 -13.65
C THR A 114 14.73 15.06 -13.19
N ASP A 115 13.64 15.82 -13.15
CA ASP A 115 13.63 17.22 -12.74
C ASP A 115 12.68 17.41 -11.56
N LYS A 116 13.17 18.01 -10.47
CA LYS A 116 12.38 18.32 -9.27
C LYS A 116 11.09 19.08 -9.54
N LYS A 117 11.08 19.95 -10.58
CA LYS A 117 9.91 20.75 -10.95
C LYS A 117 8.88 19.97 -11.78
N ASN A 118 9.33 18.92 -12.46
CA ASN A 118 8.54 18.17 -13.43
C ASN A 118 8.39 16.67 -13.07
N ILE A 119 8.83 16.25 -11.89
CA ILE A 119 8.63 14.87 -11.45
C ILE A 119 7.13 14.56 -11.33
N LYS A 120 6.71 13.43 -11.87
CA LYS A 120 5.34 12.93 -11.73
C LYS A 120 5.32 11.93 -10.59
N ILE A 121 4.40 12.13 -9.64
CA ILE A 121 4.21 11.28 -8.47
C ILE A 121 2.78 10.76 -8.48
N SER A 122 2.61 9.53 -8.05
CA SER A 122 1.31 8.97 -7.69
C SER A 122 1.47 8.10 -6.45
N ASN A 123 0.62 8.34 -5.46
CA ASN A 123 0.57 7.56 -4.23
C ASN A 123 -0.70 6.71 -4.22
N PHE A 124 -0.56 5.49 -3.77
CA PHE A 124 -1.64 4.52 -3.69
C PHE A 124 -1.67 3.90 -2.29
N LEU A 125 -2.84 3.46 -1.88
CA LEU A 125 -3.06 2.66 -0.68
C LEU A 125 -3.72 1.35 -1.09
N GLN A 126 -3.22 0.26 -0.56
CA GLN A 126 -3.85 -1.05 -0.64
C GLN A 126 -3.86 -1.67 0.76
N LEU A 127 -5.03 -1.75 1.35
CA LEU A 127 -5.24 -2.47 2.60
C LEU A 127 -5.25 -3.97 2.32
N LYS A 128 -5.02 -4.79 3.33
CA LYS A 128 -5.12 -6.26 3.21
C LYS A 128 -6.46 -6.64 2.58
N LYS A 129 -6.41 -7.47 1.55
CA LYS A 129 -7.60 -7.95 0.82
C LYS A 129 -8.44 -6.84 0.15
N SER A 130 -7.90 -5.66 -0.05
CA SER A 130 -8.58 -4.55 -0.71
C SER A 130 -8.02 -4.25 -2.09
N LYS A 131 -8.68 -3.34 -2.81
CA LYS A 131 -8.22 -2.85 -4.11
C LYS A 131 -7.07 -1.86 -3.95
N PHE A 132 -6.21 -1.81 -4.95
CA PHE A 132 -5.17 -0.80 -5.12
C PHE A 132 -5.82 0.54 -5.48
N GLU A 133 -5.82 1.51 -4.55
CA GLU A 133 -6.54 2.78 -4.67
C GLU A 133 -5.58 3.96 -4.71
N LYS A 134 -5.73 4.84 -5.69
CA LYS A 134 -4.96 6.09 -5.74
C LYS A 134 -5.43 7.07 -4.67
N ILE A 135 -4.49 7.58 -3.87
CA ILE A 135 -4.79 8.48 -2.76
C ILE A 135 -4.29 9.91 -2.98
N SER A 136 -3.23 10.10 -3.77
CA SER A 136 -2.67 11.43 -4.04
C SER A 136 -1.80 11.41 -5.30
N SER A 137 -1.58 12.60 -5.87
CA SER A 137 -0.61 12.84 -6.95
C SER A 137 0.47 13.85 -6.53
N GLU A 138 0.57 14.15 -5.23
CA GLU A 138 1.55 15.08 -4.66
C GLU A 138 2.73 14.32 -4.05
N PHE A 139 3.87 15.00 -3.96
CA PHE A 139 5.05 14.44 -3.30
C PHE A 139 4.92 14.57 -1.78
N LEU A 140 4.23 13.64 -1.16
CA LEU A 140 4.00 13.59 0.28
C LEU A 140 5.16 12.88 1.00
N ASN A 141 5.45 13.32 2.21
CA ASN A 141 6.37 12.61 3.09
C ASN A 141 5.66 11.40 3.76
N PRO A 142 6.40 10.41 4.30
CA PRO A 142 5.79 9.23 4.92
C PRO A 142 4.83 9.52 6.07
N SER A 143 4.98 10.65 6.77
CA SER A 143 4.06 11.01 7.85
C SER A 143 2.73 11.49 7.32
N ASP A 144 2.73 12.32 6.27
CA ASP A 144 1.49 12.75 5.62
C ASP A 144 0.74 11.56 5.02
N LEU A 145 1.48 10.61 4.43
CA LEU A 145 0.93 9.37 3.91
C LEU A 145 0.34 8.50 5.03
N TYR A 146 0.97 8.47 6.19
CA TYR A 146 0.47 7.76 7.37
C TYR A 146 -0.82 8.39 7.90
N GLU A 147 -0.93 9.72 7.95
CA GLU A 147 -2.16 10.42 8.33
C GLU A 147 -3.33 10.07 7.38
N ILE A 148 -3.07 10.01 6.08
CA ILE A 148 -4.06 9.57 5.10
C ILE A 148 -4.47 8.11 5.36
N TYR A 149 -3.51 7.23 5.64
CA TYR A 149 -3.77 5.84 6.00
C TYR A 149 -4.66 5.73 7.24
N LEU A 150 -4.36 6.46 8.32
CA LEU A 150 -5.17 6.48 9.53
C LEU A 150 -6.60 6.94 9.28
N THR A 151 -6.76 8.01 8.49
CA THR A 151 -8.09 8.52 8.13
C THR A 151 -8.92 7.49 7.37
N LYS A 152 -8.28 6.78 6.43
CA LYS A 152 -8.95 5.75 5.62
C LYS A 152 -9.32 4.52 6.45
N THR A 153 -8.44 4.06 7.34
CA THR A 153 -8.71 2.90 8.21
C THR A 153 -9.75 3.21 9.27
N SER A 154 -9.68 4.38 9.92
CA SER A 154 -10.67 4.82 10.91
C SER A 154 -12.08 4.96 10.30
N LYS A 155 -12.17 5.44 9.06
CA LYS A 155 -13.45 5.52 8.36
C LYS A 155 -14.01 4.14 8.05
N SER A 156 -13.16 3.22 7.62
CA SER A 156 -13.56 1.83 7.35
C SER A 156 -14.07 1.13 8.61
N ASP A 157 -13.39 1.31 9.74
CA ASP A 157 -13.80 0.75 11.03
C ASP A 157 -15.15 1.34 11.50
N PHE A 158 -15.36 2.64 11.32
CA PHE A 158 -16.61 3.30 11.64
C PHE A 158 -17.78 2.78 10.76
N GLU A 159 -17.58 2.62 9.47
CA GLU A 159 -18.57 2.05 8.56
C GLU A 159 -18.92 0.61 8.91
N LEU A 160 -17.92 -0.23 9.25
CA LEU A 160 -18.13 -1.61 9.69
C LEU A 160 -18.90 -1.68 11.00
N ASN A 161 -18.55 -0.84 11.98
CA ASN A 161 -19.26 -0.77 13.26
C ASN A 161 -20.70 -0.34 13.09
N ASN A 162 -20.97 0.67 12.25
CA ASN A 162 -22.35 1.10 11.94
C ASN A 162 -23.13 0.01 11.21
N PHE A 163 -22.53 -0.69 10.25
CA PHE A 163 -23.16 -1.82 9.59
C PHE A 163 -23.52 -2.93 10.57
N THR A 164 -22.61 -3.30 11.46
CA THR A 164 -22.84 -4.34 12.49
C THR A 164 -23.96 -3.94 13.44
N LYS A 165 -23.99 -2.67 13.86
CA LYS A 165 -25.04 -2.14 14.72
C LYS A 165 -26.42 -2.19 14.03
N ASN A 166 -26.49 -1.67 12.81
CA ASN A 166 -27.74 -1.67 12.02
C ASN A 166 -28.24 -3.10 11.73
N LEU A 167 -27.31 -4.03 11.46
CA LEU A 167 -27.65 -5.43 11.25
C LEU A 167 -28.22 -6.04 12.53
N ASN A 168 -27.62 -5.78 13.69
CA ASN A 168 -28.09 -6.28 14.97
C ASN A 168 -29.47 -5.72 15.35
N GLU A 169 -29.73 -4.43 15.08
CA GLU A 169 -31.04 -3.79 15.27
C GLU A 169 -32.11 -4.45 14.38
N ARG A 170 -31.83 -4.68 13.10
CA ARG A 170 -32.76 -5.40 12.19
C ARG A 170 -33.07 -6.81 12.66
N LEU A 171 -32.06 -7.57 13.10
CA LEU A 171 -32.27 -8.91 13.64
C LEU A 171 -33.07 -8.89 14.95
N HIS A 172 -33.00 -7.81 15.71
CA HIS A 172 -33.82 -7.59 16.88
C HIS A 172 -35.30 -7.37 16.49
N ASP A 173 -35.55 -6.53 15.51
CA ASP A 173 -36.92 -6.21 15.03
C ASP A 173 -37.60 -7.46 14.43
N GLU A 174 -36.84 -8.36 13.82
CA GLU A 174 -37.30 -9.67 13.33
C GLU A 174 -37.47 -10.73 14.44
N VAL A 175 -37.44 -10.31 15.71
CA VAL A 175 -37.66 -11.17 16.91
C VAL A 175 -36.62 -12.31 17.04
N ILE A 176 -35.46 -12.16 16.46
CA ILE A 176 -34.36 -13.13 16.59
C ILE A 176 -33.70 -12.98 17.96
N LYS A 177 -33.65 -14.06 18.76
CA LYS A 177 -33.07 -14.08 20.10
C LYS A 177 -31.58 -13.69 20.06
N GLU A 178 -31.12 -13.00 21.11
CA GLU A 178 -29.79 -12.42 21.21
C GLU A 178 -28.65 -13.42 20.99
N ASP A 179 -28.75 -14.62 21.56
CA ASP A 179 -27.83 -15.72 21.39
C ASP A 179 -27.70 -16.20 19.93
N LYS A 180 -28.81 -16.19 19.17
CA LYS A 180 -28.85 -16.54 17.76
C LYS A 180 -28.36 -15.39 16.85
N ARG A 181 -28.52 -14.13 17.27
CA ARG A 181 -28.04 -12.97 16.51
C ARG A 181 -26.51 -12.98 16.37
N CYS A 182 -25.78 -13.27 17.45
CA CYS A 182 -24.33 -13.38 17.42
C CYS A 182 -23.85 -14.46 16.44
N LEU A 183 -24.50 -15.61 16.42
CA LEU A 183 -24.18 -16.70 15.48
C LEU A 183 -24.47 -16.32 14.02
N LEU A 184 -25.59 -15.65 13.76
CA LEU A 184 -25.98 -15.19 12.44
C LEU A 184 -25.02 -14.12 11.91
N VAL A 185 -24.70 -13.11 12.71
CA VAL A 185 -23.73 -12.04 12.32
C VAL A 185 -22.35 -12.64 12.06
N SER A 186 -21.87 -13.52 12.93
CA SER A 186 -20.60 -14.21 12.73
C SER A 186 -20.58 -15.07 11.46
N GLY A 187 -21.67 -15.80 11.21
CA GLY A 187 -21.81 -16.59 9.97
C GLY A 187 -21.80 -15.75 8.70
N ILE A 188 -22.49 -14.62 8.70
CA ILE A 188 -22.51 -13.66 7.56
C ILE A 188 -21.11 -13.08 7.34
N LEU A 189 -20.43 -12.65 8.41
CA LEU A 189 -19.07 -12.10 8.30
C LEU A 189 -18.08 -13.13 7.75
N ILE A 190 -18.16 -14.39 8.18
CA ILE A 190 -17.32 -15.48 7.64
C ILE A 190 -17.63 -15.74 6.17
N ALA A 191 -18.91 -15.74 5.77
CA ALA A 191 -19.31 -15.96 4.40
C ALA A 191 -18.85 -14.83 3.44
N LEU A 192 -18.74 -13.60 3.94
CA LEU A 192 -18.25 -12.45 3.17
C LEU A 192 -16.72 -12.40 3.06
N GLN A 193 -16.00 -13.23 3.82
CA GLN A 193 -14.52 -13.32 3.77
C GLN A 193 -14.02 -14.37 2.76
N ASN A 194 -14.88 -15.22 2.21
CA ASN A 194 -14.59 -16.20 1.17
C ASN A 194 -15.03 -15.70 -0.20
#